data_b866eed6856852ca7b73c7f676da9eba
#
_entry.id   b866eed6856852ca7b73c7f676da9eba
#
_cell.length_a   1.000
_cell.length_b   1.000
_cell.length_c   1.000
_cell.angle_alpha   90.00
_cell.angle_beta   90.00
_cell.angle_gamma   90.00
#
_symmetry.space_group_name_H-M   'P 1'
#
loop_
_entity.id
_entity.type
_entity.pdbx_description
1 polymer ?
#
loop_
_entity_poly.entity_id
_entity_poly.type
_entity_poly.pdbx_seq_one_letter_code
_entity_poly.pdbx_strand_id
1 'polypeptide(L)'
;MSPRQWMRKMKVGKTGFDEAYRAVKEYRERYPEKAVTFNAQQYPSYGWAILLAGGSLPNIPMSSTSSDPLQQSLLQDICKMKPCHGEGCVALGGEETGYLVYTLSASTKLAVTAGTYNLYTVDTQTGAIALSKKNARLEVFQPDNSKASRLFWLRMMRK
;
A
#
# COMPACT_ATOMS: atom_id res chain seq x y z
N MET A 1 7.27 31.46 7.65
CA MET A 1 8.04 30.24 7.95
C MET A 1 8.76 29.77 6.70
N SER A 2 10.06 29.67 6.73
CA SER A 2 10.86 29.25 5.57
C SER A 2 10.62 27.77 5.26
N PRO A 3 10.36 27.41 3.98
CA PRO A 3 10.20 26.01 3.58
C PRO A 3 11.39 25.10 3.92
N ARG A 4 12.55 25.68 4.17
CA ARG A 4 13.81 24.95 4.46
C ARG A 4 13.85 24.25 5.80
N GLN A 5 12.99 24.59 6.75
CA GLN A 5 12.96 23.93 8.08
C GLN A 5 12.34 22.54 8.07
N TRP A 6 11.70 22.13 6.97
CA TRP A 6 10.96 20.87 6.87
C TRP A 6 11.68 19.78 6.07
N MET A 7 12.84 20.10 5.51
CA MET A 7 13.67 19.09 4.88
C MET A 7 14.44 18.31 5.96
N ARG A 8 13.83 17.30 6.57
CA ARG A 8 14.61 16.26 7.22
C ARG A 8 15.51 15.64 6.15
N LYS A 9 16.81 15.87 6.21
CA LYS A 9 17.80 15.16 5.41
C LYS A 9 17.75 13.71 5.88
N MET A 10 16.95 12.89 5.20
CA MET A 10 16.99 11.45 5.39
C MET A 10 18.38 10.99 4.94
N LYS A 11 19.14 10.38 5.85
CA LYS A 11 20.49 9.92 5.53
C LYS A 11 20.37 8.82 4.49
N VAL A 12 20.93 9.07 3.31
CA VAL A 12 21.04 8.09 2.22
C VAL A 12 21.64 6.79 2.80
N GLY A 13 20.99 5.66 2.57
CA GLY A 13 21.43 4.34 3.05
C GLY A 13 20.86 3.88 4.40
N LYS A 14 20.09 4.72 5.10
CA LYS A 14 19.38 4.33 6.35
C LYS A 14 17.86 4.47 6.25
N THR A 15 17.34 4.88 5.11
CA THR A 15 15.92 5.08 4.91
C THR A 15 15.30 3.79 4.39
N GLY A 16 14.37 3.23 5.14
CA GLY A 16 13.57 2.07 4.76
C GLY A 16 12.14 2.46 4.44
N PHE A 17 11.33 1.45 4.17
CA PHE A 17 9.88 1.59 3.96
C PHE A 17 9.22 2.29 5.17
N ASP A 18 9.57 1.87 6.39
CA ASP A 18 8.96 2.35 7.63
C ASP A 18 9.22 3.83 7.88
N GLU A 19 10.44 4.30 7.61
CA GLU A 19 10.80 5.70 7.76
C GLU A 19 10.07 6.58 6.75
N ALA A 20 9.99 6.13 5.50
CA ALA A 20 9.25 6.84 4.45
C ALA A 20 7.75 6.91 4.80
N TYR A 21 7.17 5.79 5.22
CA TYR A 21 5.77 5.71 5.64
C TYR A 21 5.47 6.67 6.81
N ARG A 22 6.27 6.62 7.89
CA ARG A 22 6.08 7.49 9.07
C ARG A 22 6.22 8.96 8.73
N ALA A 23 7.22 9.32 7.94
CA ALA A 23 7.43 10.71 7.55
C ALA A 23 6.23 11.26 6.77
N VAL A 24 5.73 10.54 5.77
CA VAL A 24 4.59 10.97 4.97
C VAL A 24 3.33 11.02 5.82
N LYS A 25 3.10 10.02 6.68
CA LYS A 25 1.95 9.96 7.58
C LYS A 25 1.94 11.13 8.56
N GLU A 26 3.08 11.43 9.22
CA GLU A 26 3.22 12.58 10.14
C GLU A 26 2.86 13.90 9.44
N TYR A 27 3.35 14.09 8.21
CA TYR A 27 3.01 15.28 7.44
C TYR A 27 1.54 15.34 7.04
N ARG A 28 0.96 14.20 6.67
CA ARG A 28 -0.44 14.12 6.27
C ARG A 28 -1.39 14.42 7.43
N GLU A 29 -1.08 13.92 8.62
CA GLU A 29 -1.82 14.19 9.85
C GLU A 29 -1.71 15.68 10.27
N ARG A 30 -0.52 16.26 10.11
CA ARG A 30 -0.26 17.65 10.50
C ARG A 30 -0.81 18.67 9.51
N TYR A 31 -0.88 18.32 8.24
CA TYR A 31 -1.28 19.21 7.15
C TYR A 31 -2.26 18.50 6.19
N PRO A 32 -3.47 18.17 6.63
CA PRO A 32 -4.42 17.36 5.86
C PRO A 32 -4.81 18.01 4.52
N GLU A 33 -4.80 19.35 4.47
CA GLU A 33 -5.17 20.12 3.27
C GLU A 33 -4.04 20.28 2.24
N LYS A 34 -2.80 19.87 2.59
CA LYS A 34 -1.65 20.05 1.70
C LYS A 34 -1.31 18.76 0.96
N ALA A 35 -0.89 18.92 -0.30
CA ALA A 35 -0.27 17.81 -1.01
C ALA A 35 1.06 17.44 -0.34
N VAL A 36 1.22 16.15 -0.03
CA VAL A 36 2.45 15.60 0.53
C VAL A 36 3.14 14.79 -0.54
N THR A 37 4.26 15.31 -1.03
CA THR A 37 5.10 14.65 -2.04
C THR A 37 6.41 14.20 -1.42
N PHE A 38 6.86 13.02 -1.80
CA PHE A 38 8.14 12.46 -1.40
C PHE A 38 8.84 11.92 -2.64
N ASN A 39 10.06 12.36 -2.88
CA ASN A 39 10.82 11.87 -4.03
C ASN A 39 11.55 10.57 -3.68
N ALA A 40 11.08 9.47 -4.22
CA ALA A 40 11.62 8.13 -4.00
C ALA A 40 12.05 7.44 -5.31
N GLN A 41 12.46 8.19 -6.32
CA GLN A 41 12.76 7.67 -7.66
C GLN A 41 13.80 6.52 -7.67
N GLN A 42 14.73 6.52 -6.73
CA GLN A 42 15.76 5.49 -6.63
C GLN A 42 15.31 4.20 -5.92
N TYR A 43 14.11 4.21 -5.30
CA TYR A 43 13.61 3.12 -4.47
C TYR A 43 12.12 2.87 -4.75
N PRO A 44 11.78 2.05 -5.76
CA PRO A 44 10.38 1.80 -6.14
C PRO A 44 9.49 1.32 -4.99
N SER A 45 10.03 0.52 -4.05
CA SER A 45 9.29 0.07 -2.86
C SER A 45 8.84 1.20 -1.94
N TYR A 46 9.52 2.36 -1.96
CA TYR A 46 9.11 3.53 -1.18
C TYR A 46 7.90 4.23 -1.76
N GLY A 47 7.64 4.10 -3.05
CA GLY A 47 6.39 4.56 -3.66
C GLY A 47 5.17 3.94 -2.99
N TRP A 48 5.25 2.67 -2.63
CA TRP A 48 4.20 1.99 -1.87
C TRP A 48 4.04 2.53 -0.45
N ALA A 49 5.15 2.86 0.24
CA ALA A 49 5.10 3.50 1.55
C ALA A 49 4.40 4.86 1.49
N ILE A 50 4.69 5.65 0.47
CA ILE A 50 4.07 6.97 0.23
C ILE A 50 2.58 6.81 -0.03
N LEU A 51 2.20 5.87 -0.90
CA LEU A 51 0.81 5.57 -1.22
C LEU A 51 0.01 5.17 0.02
N LEU A 52 0.52 4.20 0.77
CA LEU A 52 -0.14 3.66 1.97
C LEU A 52 -0.22 4.67 3.11
N ALA A 53 0.68 5.66 3.16
CA ALA A 53 0.66 6.76 4.11
C ALA A 53 -0.25 7.93 3.68
N GLY A 54 -0.90 7.85 2.51
CA GLY A 54 -1.77 8.91 1.97
C GLY A 54 -1.02 10.04 1.28
N GLY A 55 0.19 9.79 0.79
CA GLY A 55 0.95 10.73 -0.03
C GLY A 55 0.28 11.00 -1.39
N SER A 56 0.52 12.19 -1.93
CA SER A 56 -0.24 12.70 -3.08
C SER A 56 0.25 12.22 -4.43
N LEU A 57 1.55 11.93 -4.56
CA LEU A 57 2.19 11.50 -5.82
C LEU A 57 3.12 10.31 -5.54
N PRO A 58 2.58 9.13 -5.26
CA PRO A 58 3.39 7.95 -5.05
C PRO A 58 4.01 7.49 -6.38
N ASN A 59 5.33 7.35 -6.42
CA ASN A 59 6.02 6.74 -7.55
C ASN A 59 6.04 5.23 -7.38
N ILE A 60 4.94 4.56 -7.69
CA ILE A 60 4.84 3.10 -7.69
C ILE A 60 5.22 2.54 -9.06
N PRO A 61 5.74 1.31 -9.14
CA PRO A 61 6.16 0.68 -10.41
C PRO A 61 4.96 0.17 -11.23
N MET A 62 3.95 1.01 -11.39
CA MET A 62 2.75 0.75 -12.19
C MET A 62 2.40 1.98 -13.00
N SER A 63 1.87 1.77 -14.20
CA SER A 63 1.44 2.86 -15.08
C SER A 63 -0.06 2.77 -15.34
N SER A 64 -0.73 3.91 -15.31
CA SER A 64 -2.14 4.01 -15.76
C SER A 64 -2.31 3.67 -17.24
N THR A 65 -1.23 3.67 -18.01
CA THR A 65 -1.19 3.27 -19.43
C THR A 65 -0.75 1.82 -19.62
N SER A 66 -0.55 1.06 -18.53
CA SER A 66 -0.24 -0.36 -18.61
C SER A 66 -1.30 -1.12 -19.39
N SER A 67 -0.89 -2.06 -20.24
CA SER A 67 -1.78 -3.00 -20.91
C SER A 67 -2.25 -4.14 -20.01
N ASP A 68 -1.72 -4.25 -18.79
CA ASP A 68 -2.12 -5.28 -17.81
C ASP A 68 -3.46 -4.90 -17.14
N PRO A 69 -4.55 -5.66 -17.39
CA PRO A 69 -5.86 -5.38 -16.80
C PRO A 69 -5.88 -5.45 -15.26
N LEU A 70 -5.00 -6.26 -14.66
CA LEU A 70 -4.92 -6.38 -13.21
C LEU A 70 -4.30 -5.12 -12.60
N GLN A 71 -3.24 -4.58 -13.21
CA GLN A 71 -2.65 -3.31 -12.76
C GLN A 71 -3.65 -2.16 -12.87
N GLN A 72 -4.37 -2.06 -13.99
CA GLN A 72 -5.41 -1.04 -14.16
C GLN A 72 -6.52 -1.18 -13.11
N SER A 73 -6.99 -2.39 -12.85
CA SER A 73 -8.00 -2.66 -11.84
C SER A 73 -7.53 -2.27 -10.42
N LEU A 74 -6.28 -2.62 -10.07
CA LEU A 74 -5.71 -2.26 -8.78
C LEU A 74 -5.62 -0.74 -8.63
N LEU A 75 -5.15 -0.01 -9.64
CA LEU A 75 -5.06 1.45 -9.60
C LEU A 75 -6.44 2.11 -9.43
N GLN A 76 -7.47 1.59 -10.09
CA GLN A 76 -8.85 2.07 -9.92
C GLN A 76 -9.38 1.80 -8.51
N ASP A 77 -9.10 0.62 -7.95
CA ASP A 77 -9.52 0.26 -6.60
C ASP A 77 -8.82 1.13 -5.54
N ILE A 78 -7.50 1.36 -5.68
CA ILE A 78 -6.71 2.20 -4.76
C ILE A 78 -7.29 3.62 -4.63
N CYS A 79 -7.75 4.22 -5.73
CA CYS A 79 -8.33 5.57 -5.71
C CYS A 79 -9.58 5.68 -4.80
N LYS A 80 -10.22 4.57 -4.47
CA LYS A 80 -11.43 4.51 -3.63
C LYS A 80 -11.14 4.01 -2.22
N MET A 81 -9.94 3.51 -1.97
CA MET A 81 -9.54 2.98 -0.68
C MET A 81 -9.13 4.09 0.29
N LYS A 82 -9.29 3.83 1.58
CA LYS A 82 -8.87 4.72 2.68
C LYS A 82 -7.94 3.98 3.63
N PRO A 83 -7.05 4.71 4.35
CA PRO A 83 -6.21 4.08 5.36
C PRO A 83 -7.05 3.30 6.38
N CYS A 84 -6.62 2.09 6.68
CA CYS A 84 -7.21 1.25 7.72
C CYS A 84 -6.11 0.66 8.61
N HIS A 85 -6.51 0.20 9.81
CA HIS A 85 -5.57 -0.28 10.82
C HIS A 85 -5.62 -1.80 10.93
N GLY A 86 -4.44 -2.40 10.99
CA GLY A 86 -4.25 -3.81 11.29
C GLY A 86 -3.05 -4.03 12.19
N GLU A 87 -2.97 -5.20 12.79
CA GLU A 87 -1.82 -5.62 13.59
C GLU A 87 -0.68 -6.06 12.66
N GLY A 88 0.51 -5.50 12.85
CA GLY A 88 1.71 -5.85 12.08
C GLY A 88 1.64 -5.52 10.58
N CYS A 89 0.75 -4.61 10.18
CA CYS A 89 0.65 -4.17 8.79
C CYS A 89 0.22 -2.71 8.66
N VAL A 90 0.39 -2.18 7.46
CA VAL A 90 -0.23 -0.95 6.98
C VAL A 90 -1.13 -1.29 5.80
N ALA A 91 -2.31 -0.70 5.76
CA ALA A 91 -3.29 -1.07 4.75
C ALA A 91 -4.13 0.11 4.28
N LEU A 92 -4.64 -0.02 3.06
CA LEU A 92 -5.77 0.74 2.53
C LEU A 92 -6.94 -0.21 2.34
N GLY A 93 -8.14 0.25 2.58
CA GLY A 93 -9.34 -0.58 2.43
C GLY A 93 -10.57 0.20 2.01
N GLY A 94 -11.52 -0.51 1.44
CA GLY A 94 -12.82 -0.01 1.05
C GLY A 94 -13.84 -1.13 0.97
N GLU A 95 -15.06 -0.89 1.41
CA GLU A 95 -16.13 -1.89 1.49
C GLU A 95 -16.42 -2.58 0.14
N GLU A 96 -16.27 -1.84 -0.96
CA GLU A 96 -16.57 -2.34 -2.30
C GLU A 96 -15.34 -2.79 -3.10
N THR A 97 -14.16 -2.33 -2.72
CA THR A 97 -12.92 -2.55 -3.48
C THR A 97 -12.05 -3.64 -2.88
N GLY A 98 -12.18 -3.87 -1.58
CA GLY A 98 -11.33 -4.77 -0.82
C GLY A 98 -10.16 -4.04 -0.16
N TYR A 99 -8.99 -4.66 -0.10
CA TYR A 99 -7.86 -4.17 0.70
C TYR A 99 -6.54 -4.30 -0.02
N LEU A 100 -5.67 -3.29 0.18
CA LEU A 100 -4.25 -3.36 -0.17
C LEU A 100 -3.45 -3.38 1.13
N VAL A 101 -2.71 -4.44 1.39
CA VAL A 101 -2.07 -4.73 2.68
C VAL A 101 -0.57 -4.91 2.51
N TYR A 102 0.23 -4.11 3.21
CA TYR A 102 1.66 -4.29 3.32
C TYR A 102 2.01 -4.85 4.70
N THR A 103 2.65 -6.01 4.74
CA THR A 103 3.03 -6.68 5.98
C THR A 103 4.34 -6.13 6.52
N LEU A 104 4.33 -5.74 7.80
CA LEU A 104 5.51 -5.26 8.53
C LEU A 104 6.13 -6.37 9.39
N SER A 105 5.32 -7.36 9.80
CA SER A 105 5.75 -8.46 10.65
C SER A 105 5.14 -9.79 10.22
N ALA A 106 5.72 -10.87 10.74
CA ALA A 106 5.22 -12.23 10.52
C ALA A 106 3.84 -12.48 11.17
N SER A 107 3.45 -11.68 12.16
CA SER A 107 2.19 -11.81 12.89
C SER A 107 1.10 -10.85 12.38
N THR A 108 1.11 -10.58 11.07
CA THR A 108 0.11 -9.69 10.45
C THR A 108 -1.29 -10.22 10.60
N LYS A 109 -2.20 -9.36 11.11
CA LYS A 109 -3.65 -9.60 11.15
C LYS A 109 -4.40 -8.34 10.79
N LEU A 110 -5.31 -8.45 9.84
CA LEU A 110 -6.20 -7.37 9.42
C LEU A 110 -7.64 -7.87 9.44
N ALA A 111 -8.49 -7.23 10.23
CA ALA A 111 -9.94 -7.45 10.13
C ALA A 111 -10.44 -6.88 8.80
N VAL A 112 -11.14 -7.68 8.04
CA VAL A 112 -11.71 -7.30 6.73
C VAL A 112 -13.23 -7.48 6.77
N THR A 113 -13.94 -6.77 5.92
CA THR A 113 -15.39 -6.99 5.77
C THR A 113 -15.64 -8.44 5.38
N ALA A 114 -16.55 -9.11 6.09
CA ALA A 114 -16.89 -10.51 5.80
C ALA A 114 -17.33 -10.67 4.34
N GLY A 115 -16.61 -11.49 3.58
CA GLY A 115 -16.86 -11.62 2.15
C GLY A 115 -15.98 -12.64 1.45
N THR A 116 -16.15 -12.71 0.14
CA THR A 116 -15.33 -13.55 -0.74
C THR A 116 -14.35 -12.70 -1.49
N TYR A 117 -13.07 -13.08 -1.46
CA TYR A 117 -11.97 -12.33 -2.03
C TYR A 117 -11.14 -13.19 -2.98
N ASN A 118 -10.62 -12.55 -4.03
CA ASN A 118 -9.44 -13.05 -4.72
C ASN A 118 -8.21 -12.40 -4.09
N LEU A 119 -7.25 -13.21 -3.69
CA LEU A 119 -6.00 -12.77 -3.09
C LEU A 119 -4.91 -12.74 -4.16
N TYR A 120 -4.28 -11.58 -4.28
CA TYR A 120 -3.14 -11.37 -5.16
C TYR A 120 -1.91 -10.98 -4.35
N THR A 121 -0.74 -11.40 -4.82
CA THR A 121 0.54 -10.84 -4.39
C THR A 121 0.98 -9.79 -5.40
N VAL A 122 1.55 -8.70 -4.91
CA VAL A 122 2.08 -7.62 -5.74
C VAL A 122 3.58 -7.52 -5.49
N ASP A 123 4.36 -7.61 -6.56
CA ASP A 123 5.79 -7.37 -6.49
C ASP A 123 6.06 -5.88 -6.31
N THR A 124 6.73 -5.51 -5.23
CA THR A 124 6.95 -4.10 -4.87
C THR A 124 7.96 -3.40 -5.76
N GLN A 125 8.79 -4.13 -6.49
CA GLN A 125 9.84 -3.60 -7.36
C GLN A 125 9.35 -3.42 -8.80
N THR A 126 8.56 -4.38 -9.27
CA THR A 126 8.13 -4.44 -10.68
C THR A 126 6.66 -4.08 -10.88
N GLY A 127 5.86 -4.11 -9.81
CA GLY A 127 4.41 -3.95 -9.89
C GLY A 127 3.68 -5.16 -10.48
N ALA A 128 4.37 -6.28 -10.71
CA ALA A 128 3.74 -7.49 -11.22
C ALA A 128 2.73 -8.06 -10.22
N ILE A 129 1.56 -8.47 -10.71
CA ILE A 129 0.47 -9.00 -9.92
C ILE A 129 0.27 -10.46 -10.23
N ALA A 130 0.26 -11.30 -9.20
CA ALA A 130 0.02 -12.73 -9.33
C ALA A 130 -1.13 -13.18 -8.42
N LEU A 131 -2.04 -13.99 -8.97
CA LEU A 131 -3.13 -14.59 -8.19
C LEU A 131 -2.55 -15.64 -7.23
N SER A 132 -2.76 -15.45 -5.93
CA SER A 132 -2.32 -16.36 -4.88
C SER A 132 -3.44 -17.33 -4.48
N LYS A 133 -4.66 -16.83 -4.29
CA LYS A 133 -5.82 -17.64 -3.90
C LYS A 133 -7.11 -17.08 -4.48
N LYS A 134 -7.96 -17.95 -5.02
CA LYS A 134 -9.25 -17.58 -5.61
C LYS A 134 -10.39 -17.90 -4.64
N ASN A 135 -11.41 -17.05 -4.60
CA ASN A 135 -12.64 -17.23 -3.85
C ASN A 135 -12.43 -17.56 -2.35
N ALA A 136 -11.47 -16.89 -1.70
CA ALA A 136 -11.25 -17.04 -0.27
C ALA A 136 -12.34 -16.32 0.52
N ARG A 137 -13.02 -17.01 1.43
CA ARG A 137 -13.92 -16.40 2.41
C ARG A 137 -13.09 -15.90 3.58
N LEU A 138 -13.17 -14.62 3.88
CA LEU A 138 -12.37 -13.96 4.91
C LEU A 138 -13.24 -13.05 5.78
N GLU A 139 -12.90 -13.01 7.05
CA GLU A 139 -13.27 -12.00 8.05
C GLU A 139 -12.01 -11.40 8.67
N VAL A 140 -10.92 -12.16 8.62
CA VAL A 140 -9.59 -11.76 9.03
C VAL A 140 -8.61 -12.20 7.95
N PHE A 141 -7.77 -11.27 7.50
CA PHE A 141 -6.64 -11.58 6.62
C PHE A 141 -5.40 -11.84 7.47
N GLN A 142 -4.81 -13.01 7.26
CA GLN A 142 -3.53 -13.40 7.82
C GLN A 142 -2.72 -14.06 6.69
N PRO A 143 -1.64 -13.42 6.24
CA PRO A 143 -0.83 -13.97 5.16
C PRO A 143 -0.09 -15.22 5.61
N ASP A 144 0.11 -16.13 4.68
CA ASP A 144 1.03 -17.23 4.87
C ASP A 144 2.47 -16.69 4.72
N ASN A 145 3.22 -16.72 5.82
CA ASN A 145 4.57 -16.16 5.91
C ASN A 145 5.64 -16.96 5.15
N SER A 146 5.27 -18.05 4.50
CA SER A 146 6.18 -18.85 3.68
C SER A 146 6.61 -18.16 2.38
N LYS A 147 5.98 -17.04 2.01
CA LYS A 147 6.25 -16.32 0.77
C LYS A 147 6.95 -14.98 1.03
N ALA A 148 7.92 -14.67 0.18
CA ALA A 148 8.71 -13.43 0.24
C ALA A 148 7.90 -12.14 -0.07
N SER A 149 6.68 -12.27 -0.55
CA SER A 149 5.82 -11.11 -0.86
C SER A 149 5.34 -10.42 0.41
N ARG A 150 5.46 -9.10 0.43
CA ARG A 150 5.01 -8.24 1.53
C ARG A 150 3.77 -7.42 1.19
N LEU A 151 3.41 -7.29 -0.09
CA LEU A 151 2.27 -6.53 -0.55
C LEU A 151 1.21 -7.47 -1.12
N PHE A 152 0.00 -7.38 -0.57
CA PHE A 152 -1.13 -8.20 -0.92
C PHE A 152 -2.31 -7.33 -1.34
N TRP A 153 -3.00 -7.73 -2.39
CA TRP A 153 -4.27 -7.14 -2.80
C TRP A 153 -5.39 -8.15 -2.63
N LEU A 154 -6.32 -7.83 -1.75
CA LEU A 154 -7.53 -8.59 -1.49
C LEU A 154 -8.67 -7.94 -2.26
N ARG A 155 -8.99 -8.43 -3.43
CA ARG A 155 -10.06 -7.90 -4.25
C ARG A 155 -11.38 -8.55 -3.89
N MET A 156 -12.34 -7.75 -3.45
CA MET A 156 -13.68 -8.26 -3.12
C MET A 156 -14.40 -8.72 -4.39
N MET A 157 -14.98 -9.91 -4.32
CA MET A 157 -15.83 -10.44 -5.39
C MET A 157 -17.26 -9.95 -5.19
N ARG A 158 -17.75 -9.17 -6.14
CA ARG A 158 -19.17 -8.79 -6.16
C ARG A 158 -20.01 -10.01 -6.54
N LYS A 159 -21.10 -10.21 -5.82
CA LYS A 159 -22.11 -11.20 -6.18
C LYS A 159 -22.86 -10.77 -7.45
#